data_86405e8e1732221d690c5a120690321a
#
_entry.id   86405e8e1732221d690c5a120690321a
#
_cell.length_a   1.000
_cell.length_b   1.000
_cell.length_c   1.000
_cell.angle_alpha   90.00
_cell.angle_beta   90.00
_cell.angle_gamma   90.00
#
_symmetry.space_group_name_H-M   'P 1'
#
loop_
_entity.id
_entity.type
_entity.pdbx_description
1 polymer ?
#
loop_
_entity_poly.entity_id
_entity_poly.type
_entity_poly.pdbx_seq_one_letter_code
_entity_poly.pdbx_strand_id
1 'polypeptide(L)'
;MKMEELTKKEQIINFARHDPFLKISDIAKNVETTPRYVRTILSEANISLMELREKYARNMEERLAVKGNNLQKATVRLLREDGEVNVSEVSLQRISNLESKELVKTNPEEELYKIVQKKLLDSHPYSVQEIITYLSPDINQERIADLNSLYELFGNKGVDGFKFRSNVLQVERFNPMMANELGLKEDDPIIRSQRMILIDKMPIGIENFYFDANSIQLVFPGELVV
;
A
#
# COMPACT_ATOMS: atom_id res chain seq x y z
N MET A 1 -11.77 10.95 -21.02
CA MET A 1 -12.66 10.32 -22.03
C MET A 1 -13.98 11.08 -21.95
N LYS A 2 -14.38 11.78 -23.01
CA LYS A 2 -15.62 12.57 -23.03
C LYS A 2 -16.82 11.63 -22.99
N MET A 3 -17.77 11.88 -22.09
CA MET A 3 -19.00 11.06 -21.93
C MET A 3 -19.94 11.08 -23.16
N GLU A 4 -19.68 11.94 -24.14
CA GLU A 4 -20.50 12.11 -25.34
C GLU A 4 -20.31 11.02 -26.40
N GLU A 5 -19.33 10.12 -26.26
CA GLU A 5 -19.07 9.02 -27.22
C GLU A 5 -19.66 7.66 -26.79
N LEU A 6 -20.25 7.58 -25.57
CA LEU A 6 -20.79 6.33 -25.04
C LEU A 6 -22.24 6.12 -25.46
N THR A 7 -22.61 4.88 -25.79
CA THR A 7 -24.01 4.49 -26.02
C THR A 7 -24.83 4.68 -24.73
N LYS A 8 -26.15 4.91 -24.86
CA LYS A 8 -27.07 5.03 -23.72
C LYS A 8 -26.96 3.84 -22.74
N LYS A 9 -26.71 2.65 -23.26
CA LYS A 9 -26.47 1.44 -22.45
C LYS A 9 -25.22 1.57 -21.59
N GLU A 10 -24.11 2.00 -22.16
CA GLU A 10 -22.85 2.20 -21.46
C GLU A 10 -22.93 3.34 -20.45
N GLN A 11 -23.64 4.41 -20.78
CA GLN A 11 -23.87 5.52 -19.85
C GLN A 11 -24.67 5.05 -18.62
N ILE A 12 -25.74 4.26 -18.79
CA ILE A 12 -26.52 3.70 -17.67
C ILE A 12 -25.63 2.85 -16.76
N ILE A 13 -24.83 1.96 -17.35
CA ILE A 13 -23.91 1.07 -16.59
C ILE A 13 -22.87 1.90 -15.83
N ASN A 14 -22.31 2.93 -16.47
CA ASN A 14 -21.34 3.81 -15.86
C ASN A 14 -21.94 4.58 -14.68
N PHE A 15 -23.12 5.19 -14.83
CA PHE A 15 -23.79 5.88 -13.73
C PHE A 15 -24.04 4.95 -12.55
N ALA A 16 -24.56 3.75 -12.79
CA ALA A 16 -24.84 2.77 -11.75
C ALA A 16 -23.58 2.32 -10.98
N ARG A 17 -22.45 2.18 -11.67
CA ARG A 17 -21.17 1.77 -11.06
C ARG A 17 -20.44 2.90 -10.33
N HIS A 18 -20.52 4.13 -10.85
CA HIS A 18 -19.88 5.31 -10.25
C HIS A 18 -20.61 5.80 -9.01
N ASP A 19 -21.95 5.83 -9.07
CA ASP A 19 -22.79 6.24 -7.96
C ASP A 19 -23.99 5.29 -7.79
N PRO A 20 -23.83 4.20 -7.04
CA PRO A 20 -24.90 3.23 -6.81
C PRO A 20 -26.06 3.79 -5.97
N PHE A 21 -25.93 4.99 -5.39
CA PHE A 21 -26.99 5.64 -4.60
C PHE A 21 -27.95 6.46 -5.47
N LEU A 22 -27.62 6.72 -6.73
CA LEU A 22 -28.53 7.34 -7.67
C LEU A 22 -29.84 6.52 -7.77
N LYS A 23 -30.98 7.24 -7.83
CA LYS A 23 -32.26 6.61 -8.10
C LYS A 23 -32.35 6.26 -9.59
N ILE A 24 -33.07 5.20 -9.92
CA ILE A 24 -33.30 4.80 -11.32
C ILE A 24 -33.91 5.96 -12.13
N SER A 25 -34.76 6.79 -11.50
CA SER A 25 -35.31 7.99 -12.09
C SER A 25 -34.27 9.04 -12.47
N ASP A 26 -33.22 9.16 -11.67
CA ASP A 26 -32.18 10.17 -11.87
C ASP A 26 -31.20 9.71 -12.96
N ILE A 27 -30.87 8.42 -12.99
CA ILE A 27 -30.12 7.80 -14.10
C ILE A 27 -30.89 7.99 -15.41
N ALA A 28 -32.20 7.73 -15.37
CA ALA A 28 -33.06 7.88 -16.56
C ALA A 28 -33.10 9.34 -17.11
N LYS A 29 -33.10 10.31 -16.20
CA LYS A 29 -33.04 11.74 -16.57
C LYS A 29 -31.69 12.09 -17.18
N ASN A 30 -30.57 11.64 -16.54
CA ASN A 30 -29.24 11.98 -17.00
C ASN A 30 -28.88 11.38 -18.36
N VAL A 31 -29.51 10.25 -18.72
CA VAL A 31 -29.29 9.55 -20.01
C VAL A 31 -30.40 9.82 -21.01
N GLU A 32 -31.35 10.69 -20.66
CA GLU A 32 -32.53 11.02 -21.50
C GLU A 32 -33.26 9.75 -21.95
N THR A 33 -33.71 8.95 -21.00
CA THR A 33 -34.40 7.69 -21.23
C THR A 33 -35.51 7.42 -20.20
N THR A 34 -36.11 6.25 -20.22
CA THR A 34 -37.18 5.88 -19.29
C THR A 34 -36.63 5.04 -18.13
N PRO A 35 -37.22 5.14 -16.91
CA PRO A 35 -36.84 4.28 -15.80
C PRO A 35 -37.00 2.77 -16.09
N ARG A 36 -37.93 2.42 -16.99
CA ARG A 36 -38.14 1.04 -17.44
C ARG A 36 -36.94 0.54 -18.23
N TYR A 37 -36.44 1.33 -19.16
CA TYR A 37 -35.27 1.00 -19.96
C TYR A 37 -34.01 0.85 -19.09
N VAL A 38 -33.84 1.75 -18.12
CA VAL A 38 -32.71 1.64 -17.14
C VAL A 38 -32.77 0.30 -16.41
N ARG A 39 -33.93 -0.13 -15.91
CA ARG A 39 -34.08 -1.43 -15.23
C ARG A 39 -33.73 -2.60 -16.15
N THR A 40 -34.19 -2.57 -17.40
CA THR A 40 -33.87 -3.60 -18.39
C THR A 40 -32.36 -3.70 -18.61
N ILE A 41 -31.69 -2.57 -18.86
CA ILE A 41 -30.24 -2.55 -19.09
C ILE A 41 -29.46 -3.05 -17.86
N LEU A 42 -29.82 -2.63 -16.65
CA LEU A 42 -29.15 -3.10 -15.43
C LEU A 42 -29.35 -4.60 -15.23
N SER A 43 -30.56 -5.11 -15.51
CA SER A 43 -30.87 -6.56 -15.45
C SER A 43 -30.07 -7.35 -16.48
N GLU A 44 -30.01 -6.90 -17.73
CA GLU A 44 -29.21 -7.53 -18.80
C GLU A 44 -27.71 -7.53 -18.48
N ALA A 45 -27.21 -6.51 -17.78
CA ALA A 45 -25.84 -6.40 -17.37
C ALA A 45 -25.51 -7.15 -16.06
N ASN A 46 -26.50 -7.85 -15.46
CA ASN A 46 -26.39 -8.46 -14.14
C ASN A 46 -25.92 -7.48 -13.05
N ILE A 47 -26.40 -6.24 -13.09
CA ILE A 47 -26.06 -5.20 -12.13
C ILE A 47 -27.24 -4.99 -11.17
N SER A 48 -27.04 -5.33 -9.90
CA SER A 48 -27.93 -5.01 -8.80
C SER A 48 -27.45 -3.76 -8.08
N LEU A 49 -28.25 -2.68 -8.10
CA LEU A 49 -27.94 -1.47 -7.33
C LEU A 49 -27.91 -1.74 -5.82
N MET A 50 -28.67 -2.73 -5.34
CA MET A 50 -28.67 -3.12 -3.94
C MET A 50 -27.35 -3.77 -3.54
N GLU A 51 -26.85 -4.72 -4.32
CA GLU A 51 -25.54 -5.34 -4.09
C GLU A 51 -24.40 -4.36 -4.22
N LEU A 52 -24.46 -3.42 -5.17
CA LEU A 52 -23.47 -2.36 -5.27
C LEU A 52 -23.48 -1.45 -4.04
N ARG A 53 -24.64 -1.10 -3.49
CA ARG A 53 -24.77 -0.32 -2.26
C ARG A 53 -24.22 -1.06 -1.05
N GLU A 54 -24.54 -2.33 -0.91
CA GLU A 54 -24.01 -3.18 0.17
C GLU A 54 -22.49 -3.31 0.09
N LYS A 55 -21.94 -3.51 -1.11
CA LYS A 55 -20.50 -3.54 -1.34
C LYS A 55 -19.85 -2.20 -1.01
N TYR A 56 -20.50 -1.10 -1.38
CA TYR A 56 -20.04 0.25 -1.08
C TYR A 56 -20.11 0.55 0.42
N ALA A 57 -21.19 0.12 1.10
CA ALA A 57 -21.35 0.26 2.54
C ALA A 57 -20.29 -0.54 3.30
N ARG A 58 -20.03 -1.80 2.92
CA ARG A 58 -18.94 -2.60 3.50
C ARG A 58 -17.57 -1.95 3.30
N ASN A 59 -17.30 -1.47 2.08
CA ASN A 59 -16.06 -0.75 1.81
C ASN A 59 -15.98 0.57 2.60
N MET A 60 -17.11 1.24 2.85
CA MET A 60 -17.16 2.43 3.70
C MET A 60 -16.99 2.10 5.19
N GLU A 61 -17.57 1.02 5.67
CA GLU A 61 -17.35 0.53 7.04
C GLU A 61 -15.89 0.12 7.25
N GLU A 62 -15.28 -0.57 6.28
CA GLU A 62 -13.85 -0.85 6.29
C GLU A 62 -13.01 0.43 6.25
N ARG A 63 -13.41 1.42 5.46
CA ARG A 63 -12.74 2.75 5.41
C ARG A 63 -13.00 3.56 6.69
N LEU A 64 -14.15 3.45 7.33
CA LEU A 64 -14.48 4.13 8.60
C LEU A 64 -13.80 3.43 9.78
N ALA A 65 -13.69 2.12 9.79
CA ALA A 65 -12.86 1.38 10.75
C ALA A 65 -11.37 1.78 10.63
N VAL A 66 -10.94 2.18 9.43
CA VAL A 66 -9.60 2.73 9.13
C VAL A 66 -9.51 4.24 9.43
N LYS A 67 -10.63 4.98 9.50
CA LYS A 67 -10.66 6.44 9.73
C LYS A 67 -10.20 6.90 11.11
N GLY A 68 -9.94 5.98 12.04
CA GLY A 68 -9.34 6.31 13.33
C GLY A 68 -7.89 6.83 13.28
N ASN A 69 -7.20 6.71 12.14
CA ASN A 69 -5.82 7.15 12.00
C ASN A 69 -5.56 7.79 10.63
N ASN A 70 -5.72 9.10 10.54
CA ASN A 70 -5.32 9.90 9.37
C ASN A 70 -3.82 9.76 9.03
N LEU A 71 -2.99 9.34 9.98
CA LEU A 71 -1.57 9.01 9.81
C LEU A 71 -1.34 7.80 8.88
N GLN A 72 -2.32 6.92 8.71
CA GLN A 72 -2.16 5.71 7.87
C GLN A 72 -2.08 6.00 6.36
N LYS A 73 -2.35 7.24 5.96
CA LYS A 73 -2.31 7.67 4.54
C LYS A 73 -1.20 8.66 4.25
N ALA A 74 -0.22 8.79 5.14
CA ALA A 74 0.93 9.63 4.85
C ALA A 74 1.62 9.14 3.57
N THR A 75 1.81 10.04 2.63
CA THR A 75 2.60 9.80 1.44
C THR A 75 3.98 10.38 1.66
N VAL A 76 5.00 9.57 1.46
CA VAL A 76 6.39 10.04 1.45
C VAL A 76 6.66 10.66 0.09
N ARG A 77 7.09 11.91 0.07
CA ARG A 77 7.58 12.59 -1.12
C ARG A 77 9.03 12.96 -0.93
N LEU A 78 9.81 12.88 -1.99
CA LEU A 78 11.14 13.42 -2.00
C LEU A 78 11.07 14.96 -2.01
N LEU A 79 11.95 15.63 -1.29
CA LEU A 79 12.09 17.09 -1.32
C LEU A 79 12.69 17.57 -2.64
N ARG A 80 13.46 16.71 -3.31
CA ARG A 80 13.98 16.94 -4.67
C ARG A 80 13.20 16.03 -5.62
N GLU A 81 12.51 16.63 -6.58
CA GLU A 81 11.72 15.89 -7.58
C GLU A 81 12.50 15.56 -8.86
N ASP A 82 13.65 16.22 -9.04
CA ASP A 82 14.55 16.12 -10.17
C ASP A 82 15.73 15.19 -9.81
N GLY A 83 15.64 13.96 -10.16
CA GLY A 83 16.68 12.95 -9.93
C GLY A 83 16.28 11.58 -10.42
N GLU A 84 17.26 10.75 -10.75
CA GLU A 84 17.03 9.39 -11.15
C GLU A 84 16.86 8.49 -9.93
N VAL A 85 15.68 7.86 -9.80
CA VAL A 85 15.41 6.92 -8.72
C VAL A 85 15.78 5.51 -9.17
N ASN A 86 16.74 4.94 -8.47
CA ASN A 86 17.22 3.57 -8.67
C ASN A 86 17.01 2.73 -7.41
N VAL A 87 17.06 1.42 -7.54
CA VAL A 87 17.05 0.47 -6.42
C VAL A 87 18.36 -0.30 -6.38
N SER A 88 18.84 -0.58 -5.16
CA SER A 88 19.99 -1.43 -4.98
C SER A 88 19.63 -2.90 -5.14
N GLU A 89 20.65 -3.73 -5.20
CA GLU A 89 20.48 -5.17 -5.00
C GLU A 89 19.80 -5.48 -3.66
N VAL A 90 19.02 -6.55 -3.66
CA VAL A 90 18.37 -7.06 -2.46
C VAL A 90 19.36 -7.89 -1.64
N SER A 91 19.53 -7.57 -0.38
CA SER A 91 20.24 -8.43 0.55
C SER A 91 19.29 -9.31 1.33
N LEU A 92 19.64 -10.58 1.48
CA LEU A 92 18.88 -11.55 2.23
C LEU A 92 19.74 -12.18 3.31
N GLN A 93 19.22 -12.21 4.54
CA GLN A 93 19.87 -12.83 5.68
C GLN A 93 18.88 -13.71 6.43
N ARG A 94 19.33 -14.87 6.93
CA ARG A 94 18.61 -15.63 7.95
C ARG A 94 18.95 -15.06 9.31
N ILE A 95 17.95 -14.80 10.12
CA ILE A 95 18.13 -14.27 11.47
C ILE A 95 17.42 -15.15 12.49
N SER A 96 18.00 -15.26 13.68
CA SER A 96 17.46 -16.09 14.77
C SER A 96 17.29 -15.31 16.07
N ASN A 97 17.35 -13.97 16.02
CA ASN A 97 17.32 -13.17 17.23
C ASN A 97 15.90 -13.20 17.86
N LEU A 98 15.86 -13.28 19.19
CA LEU A 98 14.63 -13.41 19.97
C LEU A 98 13.72 -12.18 19.82
N GLU A 99 14.29 -10.98 19.77
CA GLU A 99 13.57 -9.72 19.65
C GLU A 99 12.76 -9.65 18.34
N SER A 100 13.37 -10.06 17.22
CA SER A 100 12.67 -10.12 15.95
C SER A 100 11.53 -11.15 15.94
N LYS A 101 11.73 -12.29 16.64
CA LYS A 101 10.70 -13.32 16.78
C LYS A 101 9.50 -12.84 17.61
N GLU A 102 9.73 -12.09 18.66
CA GLU A 102 8.69 -11.46 19.48
C GLU A 102 7.89 -10.43 18.67
N LEU A 103 8.59 -9.61 17.87
CA LEU A 103 7.94 -8.60 17.02
C LEU A 103 7.00 -9.21 15.97
N VAL A 104 7.43 -10.31 15.34
CA VAL A 104 6.64 -11.02 14.33
C VAL A 104 5.60 -11.96 14.97
N LYS A 105 5.70 -12.22 16.29
CA LYS A 105 4.84 -13.16 17.04
C LYS A 105 4.87 -14.57 16.46
N THR A 106 6.04 -15.02 16.08
CA THR A 106 6.27 -16.36 15.53
C THR A 106 6.78 -17.32 16.60
N ASN A 107 6.81 -18.61 16.25
CA ASN A 107 7.31 -19.65 17.12
C ASN A 107 8.85 -19.49 17.33
N PRO A 108 9.39 -19.70 18.55
CA PRO A 108 10.84 -19.59 18.78
C PRO A 108 11.72 -20.46 17.88
N GLU A 109 11.16 -21.57 17.36
CA GLU A 109 11.89 -22.49 16.49
C GLU A 109 11.85 -22.10 15.00
N GLU A 110 10.99 -21.17 14.58
CA GLU A 110 10.90 -20.74 13.20
C GLU A 110 12.09 -19.89 12.78
N GLU A 111 12.60 -20.17 11.59
CA GLU A 111 13.59 -19.30 10.94
C GLU A 111 12.96 -18.01 10.48
N LEU A 112 13.65 -16.90 10.66
CA LEU A 112 13.27 -15.61 10.12
C LEU A 112 14.21 -15.21 9.00
N TYR A 113 13.62 -14.55 8.01
CA TYR A 113 14.32 -13.93 6.89
C TYR A 113 14.28 -12.42 7.04
N LYS A 114 15.43 -11.80 6.95
CA LYS A 114 15.59 -10.34 6.86
C LYS A 114 15.95 -10.00 5.42
N ILE A 115 15.13 -9.23 4.78
CA ILE A 115 15.27 -8.79 3.39
C ILE A 115 15.43 -7.28 3.41
N VAL A 116 16.47 -6.77 2.79
CA VAL A 116 16.78 -5.34 2.77
C VAL A 116 17.02 -4.88 1.34
N GLN A 117 16.43 -3.74 0.99
CA GLN A 117 16.64 -3.04 -0.27
C GLN A 117 16.80 -1.54 -0.01
N LYS A 118 17.72 -0.91 -0.71
CA LYS A 118 17.91 0.55 -0.67
C LYS A 118 17.29 1.18 -1.90
N LYS A 119 16.72 2.36 -1.71
CA LYS A 119 16.35 3.25 -2.82
C LYS A 119 17.35 4.39 -2.89
N LEU A 120 17.82 4.64 -4.08
CA LEU A 120 18.85 5.62 -4.38
C LEU A 120 18.24 6.75 -5.19
N LEU A 121 18.63 7.99 -4.88
CA LEU A 121 18.37 9.15 -5.70
C LEU A 121 19.73 9.70 -6.15
N ASP A 122 19.98 9.72 -7.46
CA ASP A 122 21.29 10.10 -8.02
C ASP A 122 22.45 9.35 -7.37
N SER A 123 22.30 8.03 -7.20
CA SER A 123 23.29 7.16 -6.53
C SER A 123 23.45 7.36 -5.01
N HIS A 124 22.69 8.23 -4.38
CA HIS A 124 22.72 8.43 -2.93
C HIS A 124 21.53 7.73 -2.27
N PRO A 125 21.74 6.89 -1.26
CA PRO A 125 20.65 6.24 -0.54
C PRO A 125 19.77 7.28 0.16
N TYR A 126 18.46 7.25 -0.05
CA TYR A 126 17.51 8.08 0.67
C TYR A 126 16.49 7.28 1.46
N SER A 127 16.37 5.99 1.15
CA SER A 127 15.46 5.09 1.85
C SER A 127 16.02 3.68 1.90
N VAL A 128 15.83 3.02 3.05
CA VAL A 128 16.08 1.59 3.24
C VAL A 128 14.75 0.93 3.58
N GLN A 129 14.38 -0.10 2.81
CA GLN A 129 13.24 -0.96 3.10
C GLN A 129 13.76 -2.27 3.68
N GLU A 130 13.23 -2.66 4.83
CA GLU A 130 13.55 -3.90 5.53
C GLU A 130 12.28 -4.69 5.77
N ILE A 131 12.26 -5.96 5.36
CA ILE A 131 11.20 -6.91 5.68
C ILE A 131 11.78 -8.00 6.58
N ILE A 132 11.15 -8.25 7.72
CA ILE A 132 11.44 -9.39 8.60
C ILE A 132 10.22 -10.30 8.61
N THR A 133 10.38 -11.55 8.18
CA THR A 133 9.28 -12.49 8.00
C THR A 133 9.73 -13.93 8.19
N TYR A 134 8.82 -14.81 8.55
CA TYR A 134 9.06 -16.25 8.54
C TYR A 134 8.71 -16.91 7.19
N LEU A 135 8.14 -16.15 6.25
CA LEU A 135 7.95 -16.69 4.91
C LEU A 135 9.29 -16.82 4.20
N SER A 136 9.55 -18.03 3.70
CA SER A 136 10.73 -18.26 2.87
C SER A 136 10.59 -17.53 1.54
N PRO A 137 11.50 -16.62 1.19
CA PRO A 137 11.49 -15.96 -0.11
C PRO A 137 11.94 -16.92 -1.20
N ASP A 138 11.34 -16.80 -2.37
CA ASP A 138 11.78 -17.50 -3.58
C ASP A 138 12.97 -16.74 -4.17
N ILE A 139 14.17 -17.28 -3.92
CA ILE A 139 15.43 -16.64 -4.32
C ILE A 139 15.88 -17.22 -5.65
N ASN A 140 15.34 -16.72 -6.72
CA ASN A 140 15.96 -16.90 -8.02
C ASN A 140 16.90 -15.70 -8.26
N GLN A 141 18.23 -15.92 -8.21
CA GLN A 141 19.24 -14.85 -8.26
C GLN A 141 19.10 -13.95 -9.49
N GLU A 142 18.59 -14.49 -10.60
CA GLU A 142 18.35 -13.71 -11.82
C GLU A 142 17.21 -12.69 -11.70
N ARG A 143 16.26 -12.90 -10.76
CA ARG A 143 15.11 -12.02 -10.53
C ARG A 143 15.35 -10.88 -9.54
N ILE A 144 16.39 -11.01 -8.72
CA ILE A 144 16.64 -10.08 -7.61
C ILE A 144 16.98 -8.67 -8.10
N ALA A 145 17.63 -8.55 -9.26
CA ALA A 145 18.01 -7.26 -9.84
C ALA A 145 16.85 -6.45 -10.43
N ASP A 146 15.76 -7.11 -10.82
CA ASP A 146 14.64 -6.48 -11.57
C ASP A 146 13.35 -6.34 -10.73
N LEU A 147 13.43 -6.53 -9.41
CA LEU A 147 12.24 -6.49 -8.56
C LEU A 147 11.68 -5.06 -8.42
N ASN A 148 10.46 -4.85 -8.89
CA ASN A 148 9.70 -3.62 -8.63
C ASN A 148 9.23 -3.54 -7.18
N SER A 149 9.07 -4.69 -6.51
CA SER A 149 8.64 -4.79 -5.12
C SER A 149 9.25 -6.00 -4.43
N LEU A 150 9.74 -5.84 -3.19
CA LEU A 150 10.24 -6.97 -2.38
C LEU A 150 9.18 -8.07 -2.15
N TYR A 151 7.89 -7.77 -2.32
CA TYR A 151 6.82 -8.75 -2.18
C TYR A 151 6.78 -9.79 -3.31
N GLU A 152 7.38 -9.50 -4.45
CA GLU A 152 7.52 -10.44 -5.57
C GLU A 152 8.37 -11.65 -5.20
N LEU A 153 9.27 -11.52 -4.18
CA LEU A 153 10.05 -12.62 -3.63
C LEU A 153 9.20 -13.73 -2.98
N PHE A 154 7.94 -13.47 -2.69
CA PHE A 154 7.04 -14.44 -2.08
C PHE A 154 6.14 -15.17 -3.09
N GLY A 155 6.45 -15.07 -4.38
CA GLY A 155 5.81 -15.80 -5.47
C GLY A 155 4.36 -15.41 -5.72
N ASN A 156 3.59 -16.37 -6.27
CA ASN A 156 2.18 -16.18 -6.69
C ASN A 156 1.18 -15.87 -5.57
N LYS A 157 1.61 -15.71 -4.32
CA LYS A 157 0.75 -15.15 -3.25
C LYS A 157 0.44 -13.68 -3.48
N GLY A 158 0.97 -13.11 -4.57
CA GLY A 158 0.68 -11.83 -5.19
C GLY A 158 0.70 -10.64 -4.24
N VAL A 159 1.08 -9.49 -4.72
CA VAL A 159 1.01 -8.21 -3.97
C VAL A 159 -0.40 -7.98 -3.39
N ASP A 160 -1.45 -8.49 -4.05
CA ASP A 160 -2.84 -8.36 -3.65
C ASP A 160 -3.23 -9.19 -2.40
N GLY A 161 -2.45 -10.20 -2.04
CA GLY A 161 -2.69 -11.03 -0.85
C GLY A 161 -2.18 -10.40 0.46
N PHE A 162 -1.26 -9.45 0.37
CA PHE A 162 -0.68 -8.81 1.54
C PHE A 162 -1.56 -7.66 2.04
N LYS A 163 -1.81 -7.66 3.33
CA LYS A 163 -2.48 -6.56 4.04
C LYS A 163 -1.53 -5.98 5.07
N PHE A 164 -1.71 -4.72 5.39
CA PHE A 164 -0.86 -4.02 6.34
C PHE A 164 -1.70 -3.49 7.51
N ARG A 165 -1.14 -3.58 8.72
CA ARG A 165 -1.77 -3.07 9.94
C ARG A 165 -0.73 -2.31 10.76
N SER A 166 -1.21 -1.33 11.54
CA SER A 166 -0.41 -0.61 12.53
C SER A 166 0.82 0.06 11.90
N ASN A 167 0.60 1.19 11.25
CA ASN A 167 1.71 2.01 10.79
C ASN A 167 2.16 2.91 11.94
N VAL A 168 3.37 2.69 12.44
CA VAL A 168 4.02 3.53 13.46
C VAL A 168 5.07 4.37 12.76
N LEU A 169 4.99 5.68 12.91
CA LEU A 169 6.00 6.62 12.42
C LEU A 169 6.80 7.14 13.61
N GLN A 170 8.10 7.04 13.55
CA GLN A 170 8.99 7.42 14.62
C GLN A 170 10.23 8.15 14.07
N VAL A 171 10.67 9.19 14.77
CA VAL A 171 11.96 9.81 14.50
C VAL A 171 13.01 9.16 15.39
N GLU A 172 14.02 8.58 14.80
CA GLU A 172 15.18 7.99 15.46
C GLU A 172 16.35 8.96 15.34
N ARG A 173 16.91 9.36 16.46
CA ARG A 173 18.07 10.27 16.50
C ARG A 173 19.42 9.56 16.59
N PHE A 174 19.40 8.29 16.95
CA PHE A 174 20.59 7.48 17.09
C PHE A 174 20.34 6.07 16.58
N ASN A 175 20.73 5.83 15.35
CA ASN A 175 20.70 4.50 14.74
C ASN A 175 21.92 4.37 13.80
N PRO A 176 23.12 4.06 14.37
CA PRO A 176 24.36 4.07 13.60
C PRO A 176 24.34 3.10 12.42
N MET A 177 23.64 1.96 12.57
CA MET A 177 23.54 0.98 11.50
C MET A 177 22.76 1.55 10.32
N MET A 178 21.59 2.14 10.56
CA MET A 178 20.77 2.73 9.49
C MET A 178 21.36 4.04 8.94
N ALA A 179 22.03 4.83 9.79
CA ALA A 179 22.78 5.99 9.33
C ALA A 179 23.86 5.60 8.31
N ASN A 180 24.63 4.55 8.60
CA ASN A 180 25.62 4.02 7.66
C ASN A 180 24.98 3.49 6.37
N GLU A 181 23.85 2.77 6.45
CA GLU A 181 23.12 2.28 5.28
C GLU A 181 22.56 3.40 4.39
N LEU A 182 22.20 4.55 5.00
CA LEU A 182 21.72 5.75 4.31
C LEU A 182 22.84 6.72 3.93
N GLY A 183 24.09 6.44 4.30
CA GLY A 183 25.22 7.35 4.05
C GLY A 183 25.15 8.64 4.88
N LEU A 184 24.50 8.61 6.04
CA LEU A 184 24.30 9.73 6.95
C LEU A 184 25.34 9.71 8.08
N LYS A 185 25.44 10.83 8.80
CA LYS A 185 26.19 10.89 10.07
C LYS A 185 25.37 10.21 11.17
N GLU A 186 26.06 9.74 12.22
CA GLU A 186 25.40 9.03 13.32
C GLU A 186 24.27 9.82 14.01
N ASP A 187 24.39 11.15 14.07
CA ASP A 187 23.42 12.02 14.73
C ASP A 187 22.34 12.59 13.77
N ASP A 188 22.41 12.27 12.48
CA ASP A 188 21.41 12.73 11.54
C ASP A 188 20.06 12.05 11.83
N PRO A 189 18.95 12.80 11.78
CA PRO A 189 17.65 12.24 12.10
C PRO A 189 17.15 11.29 11.00
N ILE A 190 16.70 10.11 11.43
CA ILE A 190 16.11 9.09 10.57
C ILE A 190 14.62 8.97 10.88
N ILE A 191 13.80 8.95 9.87
CA ILE A 191 12.37 8.63 10.03
C ILE A 191 12.19 7.15 9.78
N ARG A 192 11.68 6.40 10.78
CA ARG A 192 11.25 5.03 10.63
C ARG A 192 9.74 4.94 10.52
N SER A 193 9.25 4.27 9.49
CA SER A 193 7.88 3.82 9.37
C SER A 193 7.83 2.31 9.50
N GLN A 194 7.11 1.80 10.50
CA GLN A 194 6.97 0.36 10.74
C GLN A 194 5.53 -0.06 10.55
N ARG A 195 5.30 -1.17 9.85
CA ARG A 195 4.00 -1.78 9.69
C ARG A 195 4.06 -3.31 9.79
N MET A 196 2.98 -3.90 10.27
CA MET A 196 2.81 -5.35 10.30
C MET A 196 2.27 -5.83 8.96
N ILE A 197 2.84 -6.91 8.45
CA ILE A 197 2.42 -7.60 7.22
C ILE A 197 1.50 -8.76 7.62
N LEU A 198 0.36 -8.87 6.92
CA LEU A 198 -0.62 -9.93 7.16
C LEU A 198 -0.97 -10.63 5.85
N ILE A 199 -1.19 -11.95 5.94
CA ILE A 199 -1.91 -12.76 4.94
C ILE A 199 -3.10 -13.38 5.66
N ASP A 200 -4.31 -13.28 5.08
CA ASP A 200 -5.54 -13.83 5.65
C ASP A 200 -5.76 -13.46 7.13
N LYS A 201 -5.44 -12.21 7.49
CA LYS A 201 -5.48 -11.66 8.85
C LYS A 201 -4.41 -12.21 9.82
N MET A 202 -3.59 -13.15 9.39
CA MET A 202 -2.49 -13.69 10.19
C MET A 202 -1.24 -12.83 10.01
N PRO A 203 -0.57 -12.40 11.09
CA PRO A 203 0.69 -11.69 11.00
C PRO A 203 1.77 -12.64 10.47
N ILE A 204 2.47 -12.20 9.42
CA ILE A 204 3.53 -12.98 8.77
C ILE A 204 4.88 -12.29 8.83
N GLY A 205 4.91 -11.04 9.22
CA GLY A 205 6.15 -10.28 9.28
C GLY A 205 5.90 -8.81 9.64
N ILE A 206 6.99 -8.10 9.69
CA ILE A 206 7.04 -6.65 9.83
C ILE A 206 7.82 -6.04 8.67
N GLU A 207 7.46 -4.83 8.31
CA GLU A 207 8.19 -4.03 7.35
C GLU A 207 8.57 -2.71 7.98
N ASN A 208 9.83 -2.35 7.84
CA ASN A 208 10.37 -1.07 8.23
C ASN A 208 10.82 -0.31 6.98
N PHE A 209 10.47 0.96 6.93
CA PHE A 209 11.09 1.93 6.03
C PHE A 209 11.88 2.91 6.85
N TYR A 210 13.13 3.10 6.49
CA TYR A 210 13.99 4.13 7.07
C TYR A 210 14.27 5.17 6.00
N PHE A 211 14.14 6.44 6.36
CA PHE A 211 14.34 7.56 5.46
C PHE A 211 15.29 8.57 6.09
N ASP A 212 16.15 9.15 5.27
CA ASP A 212 16.81 10.39 5.66
C ASP A 212 15.77 11.50 5.85
N ALA A 213 15.63 11.99 7.07
CA ALA A 213 14.63 13.00 7.41
C ALA A 213 14.83 14.32 6.66
N ASN A 214 16.04 14.60 6.17
CA ASN A 214 16.35 15.81 5.42
C ASN A 214 16.02 15.67 3.93
N SER A 215 15.76 14.46 3.44
CA SER A 215 15.51 14.18 2.02
C SER A 215 14.04 13.97 1.68
N ILE A 216 13.16 13.88 2.70
CA ILE A 216 11.75 13.57 2.48
C ILE A 216 10.79 14.56 3.12
N GLN A 217 9.59 14.59 2.57
CA GLN A 217 8.43 15.28 3.10
C GLN A 217 7.31 14.26 3.35
N LEU A 218 6.69 14.33 4.53
CA LEU A 218 5.50 13.55 4.85
C LEU A 218 4.25 14.37 4.52
N VAL A 219 3.47 13.89 3.58
CA VAL A 219 2.22 14.51 3.16
C VAL A 219 1.06 13.70 3.70
N PHE A 220 0.26 14.30 4.57
CA PHE A 220 -0.96 13.70 5.11
C PHE A 220 -2.16 14.22 4.30
N PRO A 221 -2.93 13.34 3.65
CA PRO A 221 -4.16 13.76 2.98
C PRO A 221 -5.23 14.07 4.04
N GLY A 222 -5.76 15.25 4.02
CA GLY A 222 -6.85 15.69 4.89
C GLY A 222 -6.85 17.20 5.11
N GLU A 223 -8.03 17.78 5.32
CA GLU A 223 -8.16 19.13 5.84
C GLU A 223 -7.70 19.10 7.29
N LEU A 224 -6.72 19.93 7.65
CA LEU A 224 -6.43 20.26 9.03
C LEU A 224 -7.65 21.05 9.53
N VAL A 225 -8.56 20.39 10.24
CA VAL A 225 -9.56 21.11 11.06
C VAL A 225 -8.79 21.66 12.25
N VAL A 226 -8.46 22.94 12.16
CA VAL A 226 -7.89 23.73 13.27
C VAL A 226 -8.99 24.12 14.21
#